data_f7bafacfc61703112359d263746597da
#
_entry.id   f7bafacfc61703112359d263746597da
#
_cell.length_a   1.000
_cell.length_b   1.000
_cell.length_c   1.000
_cell.angle_alpha   90.00
_cell.angle_beta   90.00
_cell.angle_gamma   90.00
#
_symmetry.space_group_name_H-M   'P 1'
#
loop_
_entity.id
_entity.type
_entity.pdbx_description
1 polymer ?
#
loop_
_entity_poly.entity_id
_entity_poly.type
_entity_poly.pdbx_seq_one_letter_code
_entity_poly.pdbx_strand_id
1 'polypeptide(L)'
;MNIFAQLDNVKTKKRVRSVLEQYRTLKRIAKEPFNSQVTAVYSFEPRSYTGGVSKPIEKHIVRQQAAAREIGFIEEGLSHMENPEQRRILYEKYFDWAQKSDISIYMDLDMSETEFYREVEKALFAYAEVYKSGALLQFKNEASFEDWFGELFE
;
A
#
# COMPACT_ATOMS: atom_id res chain seq x y z
N MET A 1 -24.93 16.88 11.68
CA MET A 1 -24.84 15.58 10.98
C MET A 1 -23.57 14.86 11.42
N ASN A 2 -23.69 13.67 11.94
CA ASN A 2 -22.50 12.90 12.33
C ASN A 2 -22.02 12.10 11.11
N ILE A 3 -21.03 12.63 10.43
CA ILE A 3 -20.45 12.03 9.20
C ILE A 3 -19.86 10.65 9.48
N PHE A 4 -19.28 10.46 10.66
CA PHE A 4 -18.69 9.18 11.04
C PHE A 4 -19.73 8.05 11.19
N ALA A 5 -20.99 8.37 11.42
CA ALA A 5 -22.06 7.38 11.47
C ALA A 5 -22.36 6.75 10.12
N GLN A 6 -21.95 7.39 9.03
CA GLN A 6 -22.13 6.89 7.66
C GLN A 6 -20.97 6.04 7.16
N LEU A 7 -19.88 5.95 7.91
CA LEU A 7 -18.73 5.13 7.52
C LEU A 7 -19.05 3.64 7.65
N ASP A 8 -18.71 2.89 6.62
CA ASP A 8 -18.75 1.44 6.62
C ASP A 8 -17.38 0.90 7.08
N ASN A 9 -17.28 0.56 8.35
CA ASN A 9 -16.03 0.10 8.94
C ASN A 9 -15.55 -1.22 8.32
N VAL A 10 -16.45 -2.13 7.99
CA VAL A 10 -16.10 -3.44 7.41
C VAL A 10 -15.50 -3.27 6.01
N LYS A 11 -16.15 -2.50 5.16
CA LYS A 11 -15.66 -2.22 3.80
C LYS A 11 -14.36 -1.43 3.83
N THR A 12 -14.24 -0.46 4.72
CA THR A 12 -13.03 0.35 4.88
C THR A 12 -11.84 -0.53 5.25
N LYS A 13 -11.97 -1.36 6.27
CA LYS A 13 -10.90 -2.28 6.71
C LYS A 13 -10.52 -3.29 5.63
N LYS A 14 -11.48 -3.81 4.90
CA LYS A 14 -11.24 -4.72 3.78
C LYS A 14 -10.40 -4.05 2.70
N ARG A 15 -10.68 -2.80 2.38
CA ARG A 15 -9.90 -2.02 1.43
C ARG A 15 -8.47 -1.77 1.90
N VAL A 16 -8.32 -1.44 3.17
CA VAL A 16 -6.99 -1.26 3.78
C VAL A 16 -6.18 -2.55 3.69
N ARG A 17 -6.77 -3.69 4.04
CA ARG A 17 -6.09 -4.99 3.91
C ARG A 17 -5.62 -5.24 2.49
N SER A 18 -6.46 -4.99 1.50
CA SER A 18 -6.10 -5.15 0.09
C SER A 18 -4.89 -4.32 -0.31
N VAL A 19 -4.80 -3.09 0.15
CA VAL A 19 -3.67 -2.20 -0.14
C VAL A 19 -2.40 -2.70 0.57
N LEU A 20 -2.48 -3.00 1.86
CA LEU A 20 -1.33 -3.41 2.66
C LEU A 20 -0.77 -4.78 2.23
N GLU A 21 -1.63 -5.71 1.83
CA GLU A 21 -1.20 -7.03 1.35
C GLU A 21 -0.40 -6.95 0.06
N GLN A 22 -0.57 -5.91 -0.73
CA GLN A 22 0.19 -5.69 -1.96
C GLN A 22 1.61 -5.15 -1.72
N TYR A 23 1.91 -4.64 -0.53
CA TYR A 23 3.15 -3.93 -0.25
C TYR A 23 4.40 -4.76 -0.57
N ARG A 24 4.47 -5.99 -0.11
CA ARG A 24 5.63 -6.85 -0.34
C ARG A 24 5.82 -7.20 -1.81
N THR A 25 4.71 -7.40 -2.53
CA THR A 25 4.74 -7.64 -3.98
C THR A 25 5.23 -6.40 -4.72
N LEU A 26 4.73 -5.23 -4.36
CA LEU A 26 5.19 -3.96 -4.94
C LEU A 26 6.68 -3.72 -4.69
N LYS A 27 7.16 -4.05 -3.49
CA LYS A 27 8.59 -3.97 -3.16
C LYS A 27 9.43 -4.86 -4.07
N ARG A 28 8.98 -6.08 -4.34
CA ARG A 28 9.69 -6.99 -5.26
C ARG A 28 9.70 -6.44 -6.68
N ILE A 29 8.58 -5.93 -7.17
CA ILE A 29 8.48 -5.33 -8.50
C ILE A 29 9.41 -4.14 -8.64
N ALA A 30 9.44 -3.25 -7.65
CA ALA A 30 10.26 -2.04 -7.68
C ALA A 30 11.76 -2.31 -7.59
N LYS A 31 12.16 -3.42 -6.98
CA LYS A 31 13.57 -3.81 -6.79
C LYS A 31 14.09 -4.77 -7.85
N GLU A 32 13.23 -5.41 -8.65
CA GLU A 32 13.71 -6.31 -9.70
C GLU A 32 14.53 -5.53 -10.73
N PRO A 33 15.83 -5.85 -10.89
CA PRO A 33 16.59 -5.33 -12.00
C PRO A 33 15.96 -5.82 -13.30
N PHE A 34 15.97 -4.96 -14.31
CA PHE A 34 15.58 -5.37 -15.65
C PHE A 34 16.55 -6.46 -16.13
N ASN A 35 16.11 -7.70 -15.99
CA ASN A 35 16.82 -8.85 -16.54
C ASN A 35 16.41 -8.99 -17.98
N SER A 36 16.89 -8.06 -18.83
CA SER A 36 16.84 -8.32 -20.24
C SER A 36 17.81 -9.48 -20.49
N GLN A 37 17.29 -10.64 -20.76
CA GLN A 37 18.01 -11.61 -21.56
C GLN A 37 18.13 -11.02 -22.97
N VAL A 38 18.84 -9.90 -23.05
CA VAL A 38 19.41 -9.51 -24.31
C VAL A 38 20.55 -10.48 -24.50
N THR A 39 20.27 -11.57 -25.17
CA THR A 39 21.30 -12.18 -25.99
C THR A 39 21.82 -11.03 -26.84
N ALA A 40 22.93 -10.44 -26.41
CA ALA A 40 23.62 -9.45 -27.20
C ALA A 40 24.06 -10.18 -28.47
N VAL A 41 23.23 -10.11 -29.49
CA VAL A 41 23.65 -10.44 -30.83
C VAL A 41 24.56 -9.30 -31.25
N TYR A 42 25.86 -9.48 -31.03
CA TYR A 42 26.86 -8.59 -31.58
C TYR A 42 26.83 -8.73 -33.10
N SER A 43 25.91 -8.02 -33.75
CA SER A 43 26.03 -7.84 -35.19
C SER A 43 26.99 -6.66 -35.39
N PHE A 44 28.09 -6.91 -36.09
CA PHE A 44 29.07 -5.90 -36.47
C PHE A 44 28.56 -4.94 -37.54
N GLU A 45 27.29 -4.93 -37.85
CA GLU A 45 26.70 -3.99 -38.77
C GLU A 45 26.42 -2.67 -38.04
N PRO A 46 26.90 -1.52 -38.57
CA PRO A 46 26.56 -0.22 -38.01
C PRO A 46 25.07 0.01 -38.15
N ARG A 47 24.33 -0.24 -37.11
CA ARG A 47 22.91 0.14 -37.06
C ARG A 47 22.85 1.66 -36.96
N SER A 48 22.20 2.31 -37.93
CA SER A 48 21.81 3.68 -37.80
C SER A 48 21.02 3.83 -36.47
N TYR A 49 21.54 4.68 -35.60
CA TYR A 49 20.97 4.93 -34.30
C TYR A 49 19.64 5.67 -34.47
N THR A 50 18.55 4.95 -34.67
CA THR A 50 17.22 5.46 -34.46
C THR A 50 16.91 5.28 -33.00
N GLY A 51 17.18 6.34 -32.23
CA GLY A 51 17.12 6.32 -30.77
C GLY A 51 15.72 6.12 -30.21
N GLY A 52 15.28 4.86 -30.16
CA GLY A 52 14.08 4.48 -29.44
C GLY A 52 14.45 3.45 -28.38
N VAL A 53 14.14 3.73 -27.11
CA VAL A 53 14.13 2.72 -26.05
C VAL A 53 13.14 1.64 -26.48
N SER A 54 13.52 0.37 -26.42
CA SER A 54 12.62 -0.70 -26.83
C SER A 54 11.34 -0.70 -25.99
N LYS A 55 10.19 -0.95 -26.60
CA LYS A 55 8.88 -0.97 -25.89
C LYS A 55 8.87 -1.88 -24.65
N PRO A 56 9.51 -3.07 -24.62
CA PRO A 56 9.61 -3.87 -23.41
C PRO A 56 10.36 -3.20 -22.28
N ILE A 57 11.43 -2.45 -22.57
CA ILE A 57 12.20 -1.70 -21.57
C ILE A 57 11.36 -0.54 -21.01
N GLU A 58 10.65 0.20 -21.85
CA GLU A 58 9.75 1.26 -21.41
C GLU A 58 8.67 0.74 -20.48
N LYS A 59 8.03 -0.38 -20.83
CA LYS A 59 7.00 -1.01 -20.00
C LYS A 59 7.55 -1.45 -18.64
N HIS A 60 8.77 -1.99 -18.61
CA HIS A 60 9.43 -2.38 -17.38
C HIS A 60 9.69 -1.18 -16.47
N ILE A 61 10.25 -0.12 -17.02
CA ILE A 61 10.53 1.13 -16.28
C ILE A 61 9.23 1.73 -15.73
N VAL A 62 8.17 1.79 -16.54
CA VAL A 62 6.87 2.30 -16.12
C VAL A 62 6.30 1.49 -14.96
N ARG A 63 6.39 0.17 -15.00
CA ARG A 63 5.95 -0.71 -13.90
C ARG A 63 6.74 -0.48 -12.63
N GLN A 64 8.07 -0.38 -12.73
CA GLN A 64 8.91 -0.09 -11.57
C GLN A 64 8.58 1.26 -10.95
N GLN A 65 8.40 2.28 -11.77
CA GLN A 65 8.06 3.62 -11.30
C GLN A 65 6.67 3.66 -10.65
N ALA A 66 5.70 2.97 -11.25
CA ALA A 66 4.36 2.86 -10.68
C ALA A 66 4.38 2.13 -9.32
N ALA A 67 5.11 1.02 -9.23
CA ALA A 67 5.28 0.30 -7.99
C ALA A 67 5.98 1.14 -6.92
N ALA A 68 7.04 1.86 -7.27
CA ALA A 68 7.76 2.75 -6.36
C ALA A 68 6.86 3.88 -5.84
N ARG A 69 6.01 4.43 -6.69
CA ARG A 69 5.04 5.46 -6.30
C ARG A 69 4.03 4.94 -5.29
N GLU A 70 3.44 3.77 -5.55
CA GLU A 70 2.49 3.14 -4.63
C GLU A 70 3.14 2.79 -3.29
N ILE A 71 4.36 2.27 -3.31
CA ILE A 71 5.15 2.02 -2.09
C ILE A 71 5.31 3.31 -1.28
N GLY A 72 5.65 4.42 -1.94
CA GLY A 72 5.78 5.72 -1.29
C GLY A 72 4.50 6.15 -0.58
N PHE A 73 3.35 6.01 -1.21
CA PHE A 73 2.05 6.32 -0.59
C PHE A 73 1.74 5.40 0.59
N ILE A 74 2.03 4.11 0.47
CA ILE A 74 1.76 3.13 1.53
C ILE A 74 2.65 3.41 2.76
N GLU A 75 3.94 3.66 2.54
CA GLU A 75 4.89 3.98 3.62
C GLU A 75 4.58 5.33 4.27
N GLU A 76 4.19 6.32 3.49
CA GLU A 76 3.77 7.63 3.99
C GLU A 76 2.54 7.50 4.90
N GLY A 77 1.55 6.70 4.48
CA GLY A 77 0.37 6.43 5.31
C GLY A 77 0.76 5.85 6.67
N LEU A 78 1.67 4.90 6.71
CA LEU A 78 2.15 4.33 7.97
C LEU A 78 2.86 5.39 8.84
N SER A 79 3.67 6.24 8.24
CA SER A 79 4.42 7.28 8.95
C SER A 79 3.51 8.35 9.57
N HIS A 80 2.32 8.56 9.01
CA HIS A 80 1.36 9.54 9.50
C HIS A 80 0.44 9.01 10.60
N MET A 81 0.52 7.74 10.95
CA MET A 81 -0.24 7.19 12.07
C MET A 81 0.27 7.75 13.40
N GLU A 82 -0.65 8.28 14.20
CA GLU A 82 -0.30 8.93 15.47
C GLU A 82 0.02 7.93 16.57
N ASN A 83 -0.66 6.79 16.61
CA ASN A 83 -0.48 5.79 17.65
C ASN A 83 0.72 4.87 17.34
N PRO A 84 1.81 4.93 18.14
CA PRO A 84 3.00 4.13 17.88
C PRO A 84 2.77 2.62 17.96
N GLU A 85 1.89 2.17 18.83
CA GLU A 85 1.56 0.75 19.00
C GLU A 85 0.82 0.21 17.78
N GLN A 86 -0.18 0.93 17.29
CA GLN A 86 -0.92 0.57 16.08
C GLN A 86 -0.01 0.58 14.86
N ARG A 87 0.85 1.56 14.73
CA ARG A 87 1.85 1.63 13.66
C ARG A 87 2.80 0.44 13.70
N ARG A 88 3.28 0.05 14.88
CA ARG A 88 4.16 -1.11 15.06
C ARG A 88 3.46 -2.40 14.65
N ILE A 89 2.21 -2.60 15.06
CA ILE A 89 1.42 -3.78 14.70
C ILE A 89 1.29 -3.92 13.18
N LEU A 90 0.92 -2.85 12.48
CA LEU A 90 0.81 -2.88 11.02
C LEU A 90 2.17 -3.09 10.35
N TYR A 91 3.22 -2.47 10.88
CA TYR A 91 4.56 -2.67 10.36
C TYR A 91 4.97 -4.14 10.42
N GLU A 92 4.87 -4.77 11.57
CA GLU A 92 5.27 -6.17 11.75
C GLU A 92 4.41 -7.12 10.92
N LYS A 93 3.13 -6.81 10.77
CA LYS A 93 2.19 -7.68 10.04
C LYS A 93 2.33 -7.57 8.52
N TYR A 94 2.52 -6.37 7.98
CA TYR A 94 2.46 -6.12 6.53
C TYR A 94 3.73 -5.59 5.90
N PHE A 95 4.59 -4.91 6.64
CA PHE A 95 5.76 -4.21 6.10
C PHE A 95 7.06 -4.95 6.35
N ASP A 96 7.19 -5.61 7.50
CA ASP A 96 8.42 -6.29 7.88
C ASP A 96 8.74 -7.41 6.90
N TRP A 97 9.96 -7.42 6.44
CA TRP A 97 10.48 -8.43 5.51
C TRP A 97 10.51 -9.83 6.11
N ALA A 98 10.57 -9.93 7.45
CA ALA A 98 10.61 -11.20 8.16
C ALA A 98 9.32 -12.03 8.03
N GLN A 99 8.19 -11.42 7.64
CA GLN A 99 6.91 -12.10 7.46
C GLN A 99 6.50 -12.98 8.66
N LYS A 100 6.58 -12.42 9.85
CA LYS A 100 6.23 -13.12 11.07
C LYS A 100 4.77 -13.57 11.06
N SER A 101 4.50 -14.73 11.69
CA SER A 101 3.12 -15.16 11.94
C SER A 101 2.45 -14.23 12.97
N ASP A 102 1.12 -14.16 12.93
CA ASP A 102 0.36 -13.38 13.91
C ASP A 102 0.68 -13.80 15.35
N ILE A 103 0.81 -15.10 15.60
CA ILE A 103 1.20 -15.65 16.90
C ILE A 103 2.54 -15.09 17.37
N SER A 104 3.53 -15.09 16.49
CA SER A 104 4.86 -14.55 16.81
C SER A 104 4.79 -13.06 17.14
N ILE A 105 3.98 -12.30 16.39
CA ILE A 105 3.83 -10.85 16.60
C ILE A 105 3.19 -10.57 17.96
N TYR A 106 2.04 -11.18 18.27
CA TYR A 106 1.37 -10.87 19.54
C TYR A 106 2.11 -11.40 20.77
N MET A 107 2.86 -12.48 20.63
CA MET A 107 3.75 -12.93 21.70
C MET A 107 4.89 -11.97 21.96
N ASP A 108 5.50 -11.43 20.91
CA ASP A 108 6.56 -10.42 21.02
C ASP A 108 6.05 -9.11 21.65
N LEU A 109 4.77 -8.81 21.46
CA LEU A 109 4.13 -7.60 22.00
C LEU A 109 3.51 -7.80 23.39
N ASP A 110 3.62 -9.00 23.97
CA ASP A 110 2.96 -9.36 25.23
C ASP A 110 1.44 -9.15 25.23
N MET A 111 0.81 -9.42 24.10
CA MET A 111 -0.63 -9.32 23.92
C MET A 111 -1.29 -10.69 23.91
N SER A 112 -2.55 -10.76 24.37
CA SER A 112 -3.40 -11.91 24.10
C SER A 112 -3.85 -11.91 22.63
N GLU A 113 -4.25 -13.07 22.12
CA GLU A 113 -4.80 -13.18 20.76
C GLU A 113 -5.98 -12.24 20.53
N THR A 114 -6.94 -12.20 21.46
CA THR A 114 -8.11 -11.33 21.37
C THR A 114 -7.74 -9.86 21.34
N GLU A 115 -6.82 -9.45 22.19
CA GLU A 115 -6.31 -8.09 22.28
C GLU A 115 -5.60 -7.69 20.99
N PHE A 116 -4.76 -8.58 20.47
CA PHE A 116 -4.03 -8.36 19.22
C PHE A 116 -4.97 -8.10 18.03
N TYR A 117 -5.94 -8.98 17.82
CA TYR A 117 -6.88 -8.80 16.70
C TYR A 117 -7.76 -7.57 16.86
N ARG A 118 -8.10 -7.19 18.08
CA ARG A 118 -8.81 -5.94 18.35
C ARG A 118 -7.95 -4.74 17.96
N GLU A 119 -6.69 -4.74 18.34
CA GLU A 119 -5.76 -3.66 17.99
C GLU A 119 -5.46 -3.61 16.49
N VAL A 120 -5.36 -4.76 15.83
CA VAL A 120 -5.24 -4.82 14.35
C VAL A 120 -6.43 -4.12 13.68
N GLU A 121 -7.65 -4.40 14.12
CA GLU A 121 -8.85 -3.78 13.55
C GLU A 121 -8.84 -2.25 13.73
N LYS A 122 -8.46 -1.78 14.90
CA LYS A 122 -8.30 -0.33 15.18
C LYS A 122 -7.20 0.28 14.33
N ALA A 123 -6.07 -0.42 14.18
CA ALA A 123 -4.94 0.05 13.38
C ALA A 123 -5.29 0.17 11.90
N LEU A 124 -6.04 -0.78 11.35
CA LEU A 124 -6.51 -0.73 9.97
C LEU A 124 -7.39 0.49 9.71
N PHE A 125 -8.31 0.78 10.62
CA PHE A 125 -9.16 1.94 10.50
C PHE A 125 -8.38 3.25 10.64
N ALA A 126 -7.46 3.34 11.59
CA ALA A 126 -6.56 4.48 11.75
C ALA A 126 -5.70 4.72 10.50
N TYR A 127 -5.24 3.67 9.86
CA TYR A 127 -4.50 3.76 8.60
C TYR A 127 -5.37 4.33 7.48
N ALA A 128 -6.65 3.92 7.40
CA ALA A 128 -7.56 4.43 6.39
C ALA A 128 -7.75 5.96 6.48
N GLU A 129 -7.70 6.51 7.69
CA GLU A 129 -7.84 7.95 7.90
C GLU A 129 -6.67 8.76 7.34
N VAL A 130 -5.48 8.21 7.34
CA VAL A 130 -4.24 8.91 6.98
C VAL A 130 -3.69 8.57 5.59
N TYR A 131 -4.08 7.43 5.04
CA TYR A 131 -3.65 7.04 3.69
C TYR A 131 -4.32 7.94 2.64
N LYS A 132 -3.50 8.68 1.89
CA LYS A 132 -3.97 9.62 0.86
C LYS A 132 -5.16 10.47 1.34
N SER A 133 -5.04 11.01 2.55
CA SER A 133 -6.07 11.88 3.14
C SER A 133 -7.46 11.23 3.23
N GLY A 134 -7.52 9.95 3.57
CA GLY A 134 -8.78 9.23 3.76
C GLY A 134 -9.35 8.57 2.51
N ALA A 135 -8.54 8.37 1.47
CA ALA A 135 -9.00 7.79 0.20
C ALA A 135 -9.56 6.37 0.32
N LEU A 136 -9.22 5.63 1.39
CA LEU A 136 -9.71 4.28 1.61
C LEU A 136 -11.00 4.21 2.43
N LEU A 137 -11.45 5.33 2.98
CA LEU A 137 -12.70 5.39 3.75
C LEU A 137 -13.89 5.08 2.83
N GLN A 138 -14.78 4.22 3.31
CA GLN A 138 -15.99 3.81 2.60
C GLN A 138 -17.23 4.21 3.37
N PHE A 139 -18.27 4.63 2.66
CA PHE A 139 -19.51 5.09 3.23
C PHE A 139 -20.65 4.11 2.94
N LYS A 140 -21.61 4.01 3.84
CA LYS A 140 -22.71 3.04 3.76
C LYS A 140 -23.66 3.27 2.57
N ASN A 141 -23.83 4.51 2.13
CA ASN A 141 -24.82 4.92 1.14
C ASN A 141 -24.21 5.34 -0.20
N GLU A 142 -23.16 4.69 -0.64
CA GLU A 142 -22.45 5.01 -1.89
C GLU A 142 -21.97 6.47 -1.98
N ALA A 143 -22.11 7.24 -0.90
CA ALA A 143 -21.54 8.59 -0.83
C ALA A 143 -20.04 8.49 -1.00
N SER A 144 -19.52 9.22 -1.97
CA SER A 144 -18.08 9.30 -2.16
C SER A 144 -17.45 10.27 -1.15
N PHE A 145 -16.15 10.16 -0.97
CA PHE A 145 -15.41 11.14 -0.19
C PHE A 145 -15.60 12.56 -0.75
N GLU A 146 -15.69 12.69 -2.05
CA GLU A 146 -15.94 13.96 -2.73
C GLU A 146 -17.32 14.55 -2.37
N ASP A 147 -18.35 13.72 -2.29
CA ASP A 147 -19.68 14.17 -1.89
C ASP A 147 -19.68 14.70 -0.46
N TRP A 148 -19.04 13.96 0.45
CA TRP A 148 -18.87 14.41 1.83
C TRP A 148 -18.03 15.70 1.93
N PHE A 149 -16.94 15.75 1.16
CA PHE A 149 -16.06 16.92 1.15
C PHE A 149 -16.78 18.15 0.58
N GLY A 150 -17.63 17.96 -0.43
CA GLY A 150 -18.47 19.01 -0.97
C GLY A 150 -19.46 19.60 0.07
N GLU A 151 -20.07 18.74 0.90
CA GLU A 151 -20.97 19.17 1.97
C GLU A 151 -20.28 20.03 3.04
N LEU A 152 -18.97 19.83 3.26
CA LEU A 152 -18.19 20.64 4.23
C LEU A 152 -17.99 22.10 3.79
N PHE A 153 -18.07 22.36 2.50
CA PHE A 153 -17.82 23.68 1.92
C PHE A 153 -19.08 24.41 1.44
N GLU A 154 -20.23 23.81 1.64
CA GLU A 154 -21.53 24.47 1.51
C GLU A 154 -21.90 25.15 2.86
#